data_e7f70d54915ebf65fcb6f82718579b5b
#
_entry.id   e7f70d54915ebf65fcb6f82718579b5b
#
_cell.length_a   1.000
_cell.length_b   1.000
_cell.length_c   1.000
_cell.angle_alpha   90.00
_cell.angle_beta   90.00
_cell.angle_gamma   90.00
#
_symmetry.space_group_name_H-M   'P 1'
#
loop_
_entity.id
_entity.type
_entity.pdbx_description
1 polymer ?
#
loop_
_entity_poly.entity_id
_entity_poly.type
_entity_poly.pdbx_seq_one_letter_code
_entity_poly.pdbx_strand_id
1 'polypeptide(L)'
;AGVINIISGPAGEVGKTLNSSSIPKLITLIGSSETGLQIMREGATSVKKYSFELGGNAPVIVMPDVDLDEVAANIVAKKTGFAGQTCVNYNRIYVQESIYPQLCEKVAEKLRAVKLGRWKDEGQVMGPLINKKARDRMLELVDDAVKSGAKLVMGGEVPEDFAKGAYMTPALLVDVTDDMRVSREEIFGPIIPMQPFKTLDEAIEKANNTIYGLSSYFFGHNAKEISKAFEGMEAGEIFINGSGGTEQVPHAGVKQSGVGCDKSPWSLKEYFDFKYCAMIP
;
A
#
# COMPACT_ATOMS: atom_id res chain seq x y z
N ALA A 1 -23.52 25.62 15.06
CA ALA A 1 -23.41 24.48 15.96
C ALA A 1 -24.08 23.28 15.30
N GLY A 2 -23.49 22.08 15.48
CA GLY A 2 -24.06 20.82 14.96
C GLY A 2 -23.71 20.45 13.51
N VAL A 3 -22.91 21.27 12.80
CA VAL A 3 -22.45 20.96 11.43
C VAL A 3 -21.33 19.91 11.47
N ILE A 4 -20.43 20.03 12.45
CA ILE A 4 -19.35 19.06 12.70
C ILE A 4 -19.50 18.53 14.12
N ASN A 5 -19.54 17.21 14.27
CA ASN A 5 -19.66 16.53 15.54
C ASN A 5 -18.54 15.46 15.64
N ILE A 6 -17.81 15.45 16.74
CA ILE A 6 -16.75 14.48 17.01
C ILE A 6 -17.23 13.54 18.10
N ILE A 7 -17.20 12.23 17.82
CA ILE A 7 -17.57 11.18 18.77
C ILE A 7 -16.35 10.28 18.97
N SER A 8 -16.00 10.04 20.23
CA SER A 8 -14.93 9.11 20.60
C SER A 8 -15.50 7.97 21.43
N GLY A 9 -15.07 6.75 21.16
CA GLY A 9 -15.51 5.55 21.87
C GLY A 9 -14.98 4.27 21.23
N PRO A 10 -15.36 3.10 21.77
CA PRO A 10 -14.98 1.82 21.19
C PRO A 10 -15.48 1.69 19.74
N ALA A 11 -14.56 1.40 18.82
CA ALA A 11 -14.90 1.33 17.39
C ALA A 11 -16.04 0.36 17.07
N GLY A 12 -16.08 -0.80 17.76
CA GLY A 12 -17.14 -1.80 17.57
C GLY A 12 -18.54 -1.34 18.02
N GLU A 13 -18.64 -0.37 18.92
CA GLU A 13 -19.91 0.17 19.39
C GLU A 13 -20.32 1.41 18.60
N VAL A 14 -19.44 2.41 18.57
CA VAL A 14 -19.67 3.69 17.89
C VAL A 14 -19.82 3.46 16.37
N GLY A 15 -18.88 2.73 15.77
CA GLY A 15 -18.89 2.41 14.34
C GLY A 15 -20.16 1.66 13.95
N LYS A 16 -20.46 0.55 14.64
CA LYS A 16 -21.67 -0.24 14.37
C LYS A 16 -22.95 0.58 14.48
N THR A 17 -23.07 1.42 15.51
CA THR A 17 -24.23 2.28 15.71
C THR A 17 -24.41 3.25 14.56
N LEU A 18 -23.34 3.93 14.14
CA LEU A 18 -23.37 4.86 13.02
C LEU A 18 -23.66 4.14 11.70
N ASN A 19 -23.00 3.02 11.45
CA ASN A 19 -23.14 2.26 10.20
C ASN A 19 -24.56 1.72 10.01
N SER A 20 -25.18 1.18 11.09
CA SER A 20 -26.55 0.62 11.04
C SER A 20 -27.65 1.67 11.10
N SER A 21 -27.35 2.91 11.50
CA SER A 21 -28.34 3.99 11.54
C SER A 21 -28.77 4.40 10.13
N SER A 22 -30.07 4.75 9.97
CA SER A 22 -30.59 5.29 8.71
C SER A 22 -30.30 6.80 8.50
N ILE A 23 -29.71 7.47 9.50
CA ILE A 23 -29.45 8.92 9.46
C ILE A 23 -28.27 9.26 8.53
N PRO A 24 -27.06 8.60 8.65
CA PRO A 24 -25.97 8.86 7.74
C PRO A 24 -26.35 8.47 6.30
N LYS A 25 -26.14 9.38 5.34
CA LYS A 25 -26.40 9.14 3.91
C LYS A 25 -25.16 8.74 3.15
N LEU A 26 -23.99 9.14 3.65
CA LEU A 26 -22.67 8.76 3.13
C LEU A 26 -21.81 8.28 4.30
N ILE A 27 -21.11 7.20 4.10
CA ILE A 27 -20.08 6.72 5.03
C ILE A 27 -18.74 6.76 4.30
N THR A 28 -17.74 7.40 4.91
CA THR A 28 -16.37 7.40 4.43
C THR A 28 -15.48 6.57 5.34
N LEU A 29 -14.49 5.90 4.78
CA LEU A 29 -13.54 5.07 5.51
C LEU A 29 -12.17 5.11 4.83
N ILE A 30 -11.12 5.24 5.64
CA ILE A 30 -9.76 4.82 5.29
C ILE A 30 -9.41 3.65 6.20
N GLY A 31 -9.19 2.46 5.63
CA GLY A 31 -8.99 1.25 6.44
C GLY A 31 -8.72 -0.01 5.63
N SER A 32 -8.84 -1.18 6.25
CA SER A 32 -8.67 -2.45 5.54
C SER A 32 -9.91 -2.80 4.68
N SER A 33 -9.71 -3.57 3.61
CA SER A 33 -10.80 -4.06 2.76
C SER A 33 -11.82 -4.90 3.57
N GLU A 34 -11.36 -5.66 4.55
CA GLU A 34 -12.22 -6.41 5.46
C GLU A 34 -13.14 -5.48 6.27
N THR A 35 -12.59 -4.39 6.83
CA THR A 35 -13.37 -3.38 7.56
C THR A 35 -14.38 -2.70 6.65
N GLY A 36 -14.00 -2.35 5.42
CA GLY A 36 -14.92 -1.78 4.44
C GLY A 36 -16.10 -2.70 4.13
N LEU A 37 -15.84 -3.96 3.88
CA LEU A 37 -16.88 -4.98 3.66
C LEU A 37 -17.79 -5.17 4.88
N GLN A 38 -17.23 -5.12 6.10
CA GLN A 38 -18.03 -5.18 7.33
C GLN A 38 -18.96 -3.98 7.43
N ILE A 39 -18.46 -2.76 7.19
CA ILE A 39 -19.26 -1.53 7.23
C ILE A 39 -20.39 -1.56 6.20
N MET A 40 -20.14 -2.05 4.99
CA MET A 40 -21.19 -2.23 3.97
C MET A 40 -22.28 -3.20 4.45
N ARG A 41 -21.91 -4.32 5.06
CA ARG A 41 -22.88 -5.29 5.65
C ARG A 41 -23.72 -4.66 6.76
N GLU A 42 -23.07 -3.94 7.68
CA GLU A 42 -23.75 -3.23 8.78
C GLU A 42 -24.65 -2.10 8.25
N GLY A 43 -24.22 -1.42 7.19
CA GLY A 43 -24.93 -0.30 6.58
C GLY A 43 -26.12 -0.67 5.69
N ALA A 44 -26.29 -1.96 5.36
CA ALA A 44 -27.37 -2.48 4.50
C ALA A 44 -28.80 -2.30 5.08
N THR A 45 -28.93 -1.64 6.22
CA THR A 45 -30.21 -1.30 6.86
C THR A 45 -30.94 -0.14 6.17
N SER A 46 -30.26 0.65 5.34
CA SER A 46 -30.83 1.73 4.54
C SER A 46 -29.95 2.03 3.33
N VAL A 47 -30.49 2.72 2.32
CA VAL A 47 -29.71 3.14 1.15
C VAL A 47 -28.70 4.21 1.58
N LYS A 48 -27.41 3.91 1.37
CA LYS A 48 -26.27 4.80 1.68
C LYS A 48 -25.30 4.86 0.51
N LYS A 49 -24.58 5.96 0.42
CA LYS A 49 -23.35 6.06 -0.39
C LYS A 49 -22.16 5.63 0.44
N TYR A 50 -21.11 5.17 -0.22
CA TYR A 50 -19.84 4.81 0.38
C TYR A 50 -18.69 5.47 -0.39
N SER A 51 -17.72 6.03 0.33
CA SER A 51 -16.46 6.53 -0.20
C SER A 51 -15.35 5.92 0.64
N PHE A 52 -14.72 4.87 0.12
CA PHE A 52 -13.78 4.03 0.85
C PHE A 52 -12.43 3.97 0.17
N GLU A 53 -11.40 4.35 0.91
CA GLU A 53 -10.00 4.12 0.61
C GLU A 53 -9.53 2.92 1.45
N LEU A 54 -9.23 1.79 0.79
CA LEU A 54 -8.99 0.53 1.45
C LEU A 54 -7.53 0.06 1.27
N GLY A 55 -7.28 -1.23 1.54
CA GLY A 55 -5.95 -1.80 1.47
C GLY A 55 -5.34 -1.81 0.06
N GLY A 56 -4.04 -1.93 0.00
CA GLY A 56 -3.28 -2.04 -1.24
C GLY A 56 -2.23 -3.15 -1.20
N ASN A 57 -1.83 -3.63 -2.36
CA ASN A 57 -0.74 -4.58 -2.55
C ASN A 57 0.10 -4.17 -3.76
N ALA A 58 0.61 -2.93 -3.72
CA ALA A 58 1.17 -2.25 -4.87
C ALA A 58 2.36 -3.00 -5.50
N PRO A 59 2.28 -3.35 -6.78
CA PRO A 59 3.40 -3.87 -7.54
C PRO A 59 4.37 -2.75 -7.93
N VAL A 60 5.64 -3.08 -7.99
CA VAL A 60 6.72 -2.25 -8.52
C VAL A 60 7.41 -3.05 -9.62
N ILE A 61 7.39 -2.57 -10.85
CA ILE A 61 8.09 -3.18 -11.99
C ILE A 61 9.33 -2.36 -12.27
N VAL A 62 10.51 -3.01 -12.32
CA VAL A 62 11.80 -2.35 -12.57
C VAL A 62 12.43 -2.92 -13.83
N MET A 63 12.56 -2.07 -14.87
CA MET A 63 13.19 -2.37 -16.15
C MET A 63 14.71 -2.11 -16.11
N PRO A 64 15.50 -2.64 -17.07
CA PRO A 64 16.96 -2.54 -17.01
C PRO A 64 17.55 -1.17 -17.39
N ASP A 65 16.76 -0.27 -17.95
CA ASP A 65 17.18 1.04 -18.46
C ASP A 65 17.10 2.17 -17.41
N VAL A 66 17.29 1.83 -16.13
CA VAL A 66 17.20 2.76 -14.99
C VAL A 66 18.53 2.89 -14.24
N ASP A 67 18.66 3.96 -13.45
CA ASP A 67 19.71 4.07 -12.45
C ASP A 67 19.38 3.20 -11.23
N LEU A 68 20.15 2.12 -11.04
CA LEU A 68 19.92 1.15 -9.96
C LEU A 68 20.15 1.76 -8.56
N ASP A 69 21.00 2.78 -8.43
CA ASP A 69 21.23 3.46 -7.15
C ASP A 69 20.03 4.32 -6.75
N GLU A 70 19.45 5.02 -7.71
CA GLU A 70 18.22 5.81 -7.50
C GLU A 70 17.02 4.89 -7.17
N VAL A 71 16.84 3.80 -7.91
CA VAL A 71 15.75 2.85 -7.67
C VAL A 71 15.90 2.19 -6.30
N ALA A 72 17.12 1.75 -5.94
CA ALA A 72 17.37 1.16 -4.62
C ALA A 72 17.10 2.16 -3.48
N ALA A 73 17.52 3.42 -3.65
CA ALA A 73 17.23 4.48 -2.68
C ALA A 73 15.71 4.71 -2.53
N ASN A 74 14.99 4.71 -3.64
CA ASN A 74 13.54 4.89 -3.67
C ASN A 74 12.82 3.74 -2.93
N ILE A 75 13.21 2.48 -3.22
CA ILE A 75 12.67 1.30 -2.57
C ILE A 75 12.88 1.36 -1.05
N VAL A 76 14.11 1.64 -0.61
CA VAL A 76 14.43 1.69 0.82
C VAL A 76 13.69 2.83 1.50
N ALA A 77 13.71 4.04 0.93
CA ALA A 77 13.01 5.19 1.50
C ALA A 77 11.50 4.93 1.64
N LYS A 78 10.88 4.36 0.62
CA LYS A 78 9.44 4.05 0.63
C LYS A 78 9.09 3.00 1.69
N LYS A 79 9.93 1.97 1.84
CA LYS A 79 9.69 0.87 2.79
C LYS A 79 10.02 1.22 4.23
N THR A 80 10.92 2.15 4.47
CA THR A 80 11.32 2.58 5.82
C THR A 80 10.57 3.82 6.30
N GLY A 81 10.05 4.65 5.38
CA GLY A 81 9.13 5.74 5.69
C GLY A 81 7.90 5.20 6.43
N PHE A 82 7.56 5.78 7.58
CA PHE A 82 6.48 5.31 8.47
C PHE A 82 6.57 3.81 8.83
N ALA A 83 7.77 3.21 8.79
CA ALA A 83 7.99 1.77 8.92
C ALA A 83 7.15 0.95 7.92
N GLY A 84 6.94 1.46 6.71
CA GLY A 84 6.19 0.79 5.66
C GLY A 84 4.66 0.79 5.83
N GLN A 85 4.12 1.50 6.80
CA GLN A 85 2.69 1.48 7.16
C GLN A 85 1.89 2.49 6.34
N THR A 86 1.82 2.29 5.03
CA THR A 86 0.99 3.08 4.10
C THR A 86 0.34 2.19 3.07
N CYS A 87 -0.91 2.49 2.68
CA CYS A 87 -1.69 1.73 1.69
C CYS A 87 -1.05 1.74 0.28
N VAL A 88 -0.30 2.80 -0.05
CA VAL A 88 0.43 2.97 -1.32
C VAL A 88 1.90 2.52 -1.23
N ASN A 89 2.24 1.64 -0.28
CA ASN A 89 3.62 1.17 -0.12
C ASN A 89 3.99 0.13 -1.18
N TYR A 90 5.29 0.05 -1.50
CA TYR A 90 5.84 -1.00 -2.40
C TYR A 90 5.70 -2.37 -1.74
N ASN A 91 4.78 -3.18 -2.21
CA ASN A 91 4.51 -4.47 -1.58
C ASN A 91 5.12 -5.64 -2.33
N ARG A 92 5.17 -5.59 -3.66
CA ARG A 92 5.68 -6.66 -4.53
C ARG A 92 6.64 -6.05 -5.53
N ILE A 93 7.94 -6.36 -5.41
CA ILE A 93 8.98 -5.74 -6.24
C ILE A 93 9.43 -6.75 -7.28
N TYR A 94 9.03 -6.52 -8.52
CA TYR A 94 9.36 -7.29 -9.72
C TYR A 94 10.53 -6.63 -10.42
N VAL A 95 11.62 -7.34 -10.63
CA VAL A 95 12.85 -6.82 -11.21
C VAL A 95 13.23 -7.65 -12.43
N GLN A 96 13.53 -6.98 -13.55
CA GLN A 96 13.97 -7.69 -14.75
C GLN A 96 15.24 -8.52 -14.46
N GLU A 97 15.25 -9.78 -14.90
CA GLU A 97 16.24 -10.79 -14.46
C GLU A 97 17.70 -10.38 -14.69
N SER A 98 18.02 -9.60 -15.73
CA SER A 98 19.40 -9.18 -16.04
C SER A 98 19.98 -8.22 -15.00
N ILE A 99 19.15 -7.48 -14.28
CA ILE A 99 19.57 -6.51 -13.26
C ILE A 99 19.22 -6.97 -11.84
N TYR A 100 18.50 -8.07 -11.69
CA TYR A 100 17.98 -8.54 -10.40
C TYR A 100 19.07 -8.70 -9.33
N PRO A 101 20.18 -9.42 -9.55
CA PRO A 101 21.21 -9.57 -8.53
C PRO A 101 21.82 -8.24 -8.11
N GLN A 102 22.11 -7.36 -9.06
CA GLN A 102 22.72 -6.06 -8.79
C GLN A 102 21.79 -5.15 -7.99
N LEU A 103 20.50 -5.10 -8.32
CA LEU A 103 19.55 -4.30 -7.58
C LEU A 103 19.34 -4.83 -6.16
N CYS A 104 19.30 -6.16 -5.96
CA CYS A 104 19.25 -6.77 -4.63
C CYS A 104 20.44 -6.35 -3.75
N GLU A 105 21.67 -6.35 -4.30
CA GLU A 105 22.85 -5.91 -3.59
C GLU A 105 22.77 -4.43 -3.19
N LYS A 106 22.36 -3.54 -4.12
CA LYS A 106 22.22 -2.11 -3.86
C LYS A 106 21.13 -1.82 -2.81
N VAL A 107 20.02 -2.53 -2.87
CA VAL A 107 18.96 -2.41 -1.83
C VAL A 107 19.51 -2.86 -0.48
N ALA A 108 20.23 -3.97 -0.40
CA ALA A 108 20.84 -4.44 0.83
C ALA A 108 21.87 -3.44 1.40
N GLU A 109 22.69 -2.83 0.54
CA GLU A 109 23.66 -1.81 0.94
C GLU A 109 22.96 -0.60 1.59
N LYS A 110 21.96 -0.04 0.90
CA LYS A 110 21.22 1.11 1.41
C LYS A 110 20.41 0.77 2.67
N LEU A 111 19.90 -0.45 2.77
CA LEU A 111 19.12 -0.90 3.91
C LEU A 111 19.99 -1.03 5.18
N ARG A 112 21.28 -1.42 5.06
CA ARG A 112 22.24 -1.43 6.18
C ARG A 112 22.47 -0.06 6.79
N ALA A 113 22.30 1.01 6.02
CA ALA A 113 22.45 2.38 6.49
C ALA A 113 21.22 2.91 7.25
N VAL A 114 20.10 2.21 7.22
CA VAL A 114 18.87 2.60 7.91
C VAL A 114 19.05 2.45 9.41
N LYS A 115 18.86 3.54 10.13
CA LYS A 115 18.89 3.58 11.59
C LYS A 115 17.49 3.46 12.16
N LEU A 116 17.34 2.68 13.22
CA LEU A 116 16.14 2.71 14.03
C LEU A 116 16.26 3.85 15.04
N GLY A 117 15.16 4.51 15.31
CA GLY A 117 15.19 5.64 16.24
C GLY A 117 13.82 6.06 16.74
N ARG A 118 13.85 6.98 17.69
CA ARG A 118 12.66 7.60 18.28
C ARG A 118 12.42 8.95 17.61
N TRP A 119 11.23 9.49 17.74
CA TRP A 119 10.87 10.80 17.17
C TRP A 119 11.78 11.98 17.61
N LYS A 120 12.54 11.81 18.72
CA LYS A 120 13.51 12.81 19.23
C LYS A 120 14.91 12.65 18.67
N ASP A 121 15.20 11.54 17.99
CA ASP A 121 16.55 11.27 17.51
C ASP A 121 16.80 12.11 16.25
N GLU A 122 18.03 12.61 16.13
CA GLU A 122 18.42 13.43 14.99
C GLU A 122 18.64 12.59 13.72
N GLY A 123 18.26 13.15 12.57
CA GLY A 123 18.44 12.54 11.26
C GLY A 123 17.25 11.69 10.81
N GLN A 124 17.43 11.03 9.67
CA GLN A 124 16.43 10.09 9.17
C GLN A 124 16.54 8.74 9.88
N VAL A 125 15.50 8.40 10.64
CA VAL A 125 15.42 7.13 11.35
C VAL A 125 14.07 6.45 11.04
N MET A 126 14.07 5.14 11.01
CA MET A 126 12.83 4.37 10.95
C MET A 126 12.24 4.22 12.36
N GLY A 127 11.01 4.65 12.54
CA GLY A 127 10.25 4.50 13.78
C GLY A 127 9.68 3.09 13.98
N PRO A 128 8.88 2.90 15.05
CA PRO A 128 8.22 1.62 15.33
C PRO A 128 6.98 1.40 14.44
N LEU A 129 6.52 0.18 14.42
CA LEU A 129 5.15 -0.15 14.00
C LEU A 129 4.14 0.36 15.04
N ILE A 130 2.87 0.44 14.65
CA ILE A 130 1.80 1.00 15.49
C ILE A 130 1.66 0.29 16.85
N ASN A 131 1.91 -1.00 16.90
CA ASN A 131 1.87 -1.81 18.11
C ASN A 131 2.64 -3.13 17.94
N LYS A 132 2.81 -3.87 19.05
CA LYS A 132 3.50 -5.16 19.05
C LYS A 132 2.81 -6.21 18.18
N LYS A 133 1.47 -6.22 18.11
CA LYS A 133 0.73 -7.16 17.27
C LYS A 133 1.07 -6.97 15.78
N ALA A 134 1.19 -5.72 15.33
CA ALA A 134 1.61 -5.42 13.97
C ALA A 134 3.05 -5.87 13.71
N ARG A 135 3.97 -5.63 14.67
CA ARG A 135 5.35 -6.12 14.59
C ARG A 135 5.42 -7.64 14.51
N ASP A 136 4.71 -8.31 15.39
CA ASP A 136 4.72 -9.78 15.48
C ASP A 136 4.19 -10.40 14.16
N ARG A 137 3.13 -9.81 13.57
CA ARG A 137 2.66 -10.20 12.24
C ARG A 137 3.74 -10.04 11.15
N MET A 138 4.58 -8.99 11.22
CA MET A 138 5.69 -8.83 10.27
C MET A 138 6.73 -9.93 10.43
N LEU A 139 7.07 -10.28 11.68
CA LEU A 139 8.01 -11.38 11.95
C LEU A 139 7.45 -12.73 11.44
N GLU A 140 6.16 -12.97 11.65
CA GLU A 140 5.46 -14.15 11.10
C GLU A 140 5.51 -14.21 9.57
N LEU A 141 5.30 -13.07 8.87
CA LEU A 141 5.39 -13.02 7.42
C LEU A 141 6.80 -13.30 6.89
N VAL A 142 7.84 -12.81 7.59
CA VAL A 142 9.23 -13.11 7.24
C VAL A 142 9.53 -14.60 7.44
N ASP A 143 9.14 -15.17 8.58
CA ASP A 143 9.35 -16.58 8.89
C ASP A 143 8.62 -17.50 7.89
N ASP A 144 7.36 -17.17 7.57
CA ASP A 144 6.54 -17.89 6.58
C ASP A 144 7.21 -17.85 5.18
N ALA A 145 7.68 -16.69 4.75
CA ALA A 145 8.35 -16.54 3.46
C ALA A 145 9.63 -17.39 3.38
N VAL A 146 10.45 -17.38 4.45
CA VAL A 146 11.68 -18.20 4.53
C VAL A 146 11.35 -19.68 4.50
N LYS A 147 10.34 -20.13 5.26
CA LYS A 147 9.87 -21.52 5.25
C LYS A 147 9.32 -21.95 3.89
N SER A 148 8.77 -21.00 3.13
CA SER A 148 8.26 -21.22 1.77
C SER A 148 9.35 -21.17 0.69
N GLY A 149 10.62 -20.90 1.05
CA GLY A 149 11.77 -20.95 0.15
C GLY A 149 12.37 -19.60 -0.24
N ALA A 150 11.83 -18.48 0.22
CA ALA A 150 12.47 -17.17 0.06
C ALA A 150 13.75 -17.10 0.89
N LYS A 151 14.70 -16.27 0.45
CA LYS A 151 15.94 -16.03 1.18
C LYS A 151 15.87 -14.70 1.93
N LEU A 152 16.02 -14.75 3.24
CA LEU A 152 16.22 -13.56 4.06
C LEU A 152 17.68 -13.09 3.92
N VAL A 153 17.88 -11.94 3.26
CA VAL A 153 19.21 -11.36 3.07
C VAL A 153 19.67 -10.63 4.32
N MET A 154 18.73 -9.91 4.98
CA MET A 154 19.00 -9.20 6.23
C MET A 154 17.72 -8.73 6.93
N GLY A 155 17.86 -8.36 8.21
CA GLY A 155 16.80 -7.78 9.03
C GLY A 155 15.72 -8.79 9.44
N GLY A 156 14.53 -8.29 9.74
CA GLY A 156 13.40 -9.14 10.15
C GLY A 156 13.47 -9.62 11.59
N GLU A 157 14.13 -8.86 12.47
CA GLU A 157 14.32 -9.20 13.88
C GLU A 157 13.96 -8.03 14.82
N VAL A 158 13.75 -8.34 16.08
CA VAL A 158 13.55 -7.35 17.13
C VAL A 158 14.91 -6.96 17.73
N PRO A 159 15.38 -5.72 17.56
CA PRO A 159 16.67 -5.32 18.11
C PRO A 159 16.63 -5.21 19.65
N GLU A 160 17.68 -5.63 20.32
CA GLU A 160 17.74 -5.67 21.80
C GLU A 160 17.48 -4.30 22.44
N ASP A 161 18.06 -3.23 21.90
CA ASP A 161 17.90 -1.85 22.39
C ASP A 161 16.46 -1.35 22.30
N PHE A 162 15.62 -1.96 21.47
CA PHE A 162 14.24 -1.60 21.21
C PHE A 162 13.22 -2.69 21.59
N ALA A 163 13.63 -3.71 22.35
CA ALA A 163 12.80 -4.87 22.69
C ALA A 163 11.47 -4.52 23.39
N LYS A 164 11.42 -3.42 24.15
CA LYS A 164 10.22 -2.95 24.84
C LYS A 164 9.18 -2.32 23.90
N GLY A 165 9.61 -1.83 22.75
CA GLY A 165 8.77 -1.17 21.73
C GLY A 165 8.22 -2.12 20.69
N ALA A 166 7.56 -1.54 19.68
CA ALA A 166 7.09 -2.26 18.50
C ALA A 166 8.05 -2.12 17.30
N TYR A 167 9.35 -2.14 17.58
CA TYR A 167 10.39 -2.02 16.57
C TYR A 167 10.74 -3.38 15.96
N MET A 168 11.12 -3.36 14.70
CA MET A 168 11.84 -4.43 14.00
C MET A 168 12.84 -3.83 13.04
N THR A 169 13.90 -4.55 12.73
CA THR A 169 14.80 -4.18 11.64
C THR A 169 14.10 -4.41 10.29
N PRO A 170 14.26 -3.50 9.30
CA PRO A 170 13.66 -3.71 7.99
C PRO A 170 14.22 -4.96 7.33
N ALA A 171 13.35 -5.77 6.74
CA ALA A 171 13.71 -7.07 6.16
C ALA A 171 13.82 -7.00 4.64
N LEU A 172 14.86 -7.61 4.07
CA LEU A 172 14.99 -7.85 2.64
C LEU A 172 14.86 -9.35 2.36
N LEU A 173 13.81 -9.69 1.62
CA LEU A 173 13.54 -11.04 1.11
C LEU A 173 13.80 -11.09 -0.39
N VAL A 174 14.57 -12.06 -0.86
CA VAL A 174 14.81 -12.31 -2.28
C VAL A 174 14.32 -13.71 -2.66
N ASP A 175 14.19 -13.97 -3.97
CA ASP A 175 13.64 -15.20 -4.52
C ASP A 175 12.21 -15.50 -3.97
N VAL A 176 11.44 -14.43 -3.76
CA VAL A 176 10.03 -14.54 -3.37
C VAL A 176 9.21 -15.01 -4.57
N THR A 177 8.14 -15.76 -4.31
CA THR A 177 7.20 -16.22 -5.36
C THR A 177 5.77 -15.69 -5.12
N ASP A 178 4.94 -15.71 -6.15
CA ASP A 178 3.59 -15.12 -6.10
C ASP A 178 2.61 -15.90 -5.21
N ASP A 179 2.92 -17.15 -4.86
CA ASP A 179 2.12 -17.99 -3.97
C ASP A 179 2.41 -17.76 -2.48
N MET A 180 3.53 -17.12 -2.13
CA MET A 180 3.88 -16.80 -0.75
C MET A 180 2.93 -15.76 -0.15
N ARG A 181 2.63 -15.86 1.13
CA ARG A 181 1.76 -14.90 1.85
C ARG A 181 2.26 -13.46 1.73
N VAL A 182 3.58 -13.25 1.79
CA VAL A 182 4.20 -11.92 1.66
C VAL A 182 3.93 -11.25 0.31
N SER A 183 3.58 -12.04 -0.75
CA SER A 183 3.16 -11.53 -2.06
C SER A 183 1.64 -11.35 -2.18
N ARG A 184 0.86 -12.12 -1.44
CA ARG A 184 -0.61 -12.12 -1.53
C ARG A 184 -1.29 -11.15 -0.58
N GLU A 185 -0.71 -10.97 0.61
CA GLU A 185 -1.27 -10.11 1.65
C GLU A 185 -0.70 -8.68 1.54
N GLU A 186 -1.49 -7.69 1.91
CA GLU A 186 -0.96 -6.35 2.20
C GLU A 186 0.01 -6.45 3.38
N ILE A 187 1.28 -6.14 3.14
CA ILE A 187 2.32 -6.24 4.18
C ILE A 187 2.07 -5.21 5.30
N PHE A 188 1.91 -3.95 4.93
CA PHE A 188 1.75 -2.80 5.85
C PHE A 188 2.89 -2.71 6.88
N GLY A 189 4.12 -2.91 6.40
CA GLY A 189 5.32 -2.97 7.24
C GLY A 189 6.63 -2.92 6.45
N PRO A 190 7.79 -2.91 7.14
CA PRO A 190 9.09 -2.68 6.54
C PRO A 190 9.73 -3.98 5.99
N ILE A 191 9.00 -4.72 5.17
CA ILE A 191 9.50 -5.92 4.47
C ILE A 191 9.60 -5.61 2.99
N ILE A 192 10.73 -5.88 2.38
CA ILE A 192 11.04 -5.68 0.96
C ILE A 192 11.10 -7.05 0.28
N PRO A 193 10.01 -7.53 -0.31
CA PRO A 193 10.04 -8.78 -1.08
C PRO A 193 10.39 -8.48 -2.53
N MET A 194 11.41 -9.16 -3.04
CA MET A 194 11.89 -9.01 -4.41
C MET A 194 11.84 -10.33 -5.16
N GLN A 195 11.44 -10.28 -6.44
CA GLN A 195 11.43 -11.44 -7.33
C GLN A 195 11.78 -11.04 -8.76
N PRO A 196 12.46 -11.93 -9.53
CA PRO A 196 12.79 -11.64 -10.91
C PRO A 196 11.59 -11.89 -11.84
N PHE A 197 11.62 -11.21 -13.00
CA PHE A 197 10.77 -11.53 -14.15
C PHE A 197 11.59 -11.51 -15.46
N LYS A 198 11.08 -12.15 -16.51
CA LYS A 198 11.74 -12.24 -17.81
C LYS A 198 11.21 -11.21 -18.80
N THR A 199 9.91 -11.07 -18.92
CA THR A 199 9.26 -10.19 -19.89
C THR A 199 8.30 -9.23 -19.20
N LEU A 200 8.10 -8.04 -19.80
CA LEU A 200 7.15 -7.06 -19.27
C LEU A 200 5.72 -7.62 -19.20
N ASP A 201 5.32 -8.48 -20.15
CA ASP A 201 4.01 -9.14 -20.11
C ASP A 201 3.83 -10.00 -18.87
N GLU A 202 4.84 -10.81 -18.54
CA GLU A 202 4.87 -11.60 -17.30
C GLU A 202 4.75 -10.70 -16.07
N ALA A 203 5.51 -9.59 -16.05
CA ALA A 203 5.49 -8.67 -14.91
C ALA A 203 4.11 -8.01 -14.72
N ILE A 204 3.44 -7.61 -15.80
CA ILE A 204 2.10 -7.03 -15.78
C ILE A 204 1.07 -8.08 -15.31
N GLU A 205 1.15 -9.31 -15.82
CA GLU A 205 0.27 -10.40 -15.39
C GLU A 205 0.40 -10.65 -13.88
N LYS A 206 1.64 -10.78 -13.37
CA LYS A 206 1.93 -10.92 -11.94
C LYS A 206 1.46 -9.70 -11.15
N ALA A 207 1.68 -8.49 -11.67
CA ALA A 207 1.25 -7.25 -11.03
C ALA A 207 -0.27 -7.23 -10.79
N ASN A 208 -1.04 -7.72 -11.75
CA ASN A 208 -2.50 -7.75 -11.72
C ASN A 208 -3.09 -8.92 -10.92
N ASN A 209 -2.29 -9.95 -10.62
CA ASN A 209 -2.73 -11.13 -9.87
C ASN A 209 -2.89 -10.84 -8.37
N THR A 210 -3.84 -9.99 -8.06
CA THR A 210 -4.18 -9.58 -6.69
C THR A 210 -5.63 -9.09 -6.65
N ILE A 211 -6.24 -9.17 -5.46
CA ILE A 211 -7.55 -8.57 -5.22
C ILE A 211 -7.49 -7.04 -5.09
N TYR A 212 -6.31 -6.47 -4.95
CA TYR A 212 -6.09 -5.05 -4.74
C TYR A 212 -5.80 -4.31 -6.06
N GLY A 213 -5.99 -2.99 -6.06
CA GLY A 213 -5.70 -2.12 -7.18
C GLY A 213 -5.68 -0.64 -6.77
N LEU A 214 -4.93 -0.29 -5.70
CA LEU A 214 -4.80 1.11 -5.27
C LEU A 214 -3.74 1.82 -6.10
N SER A 215 -2.47 1.47 -5.91
CA SER A 215 -1.33 2.07 -6.60
C SER A 215 -0.47 1.01 -7.26
N SER A 216 0.24 1.39 -8.31
CA SER A 216 1.28 0.61 -8.98
C SER A 216 2.42 1.53 -9.42
N TYR A 217 3.61 0.95 -9.61
CA TYR A 217 4.84 1.68 -9.90
C TYR A 217 5.61 1.01 -11.02
N PHE A 218 6.13 1.83 -11.92
CA PHE A 218 6.95 1.38 -13.03
C PHE A 218 8.21 2.23 -13.12
N PHE A 219 9.38 1.59 -13.13
CA PHE A 219 10.68 2.21 -13.33
C PHE A 219 11.26 1.77 -14.67
N GLY A 220 11.44 2.70 -15.60
CA GLY A 220 11.95 2.50 -16.95
C GLY A 220 11.78 3.74 -17.80
N HIS A 221 12.53 3.84 -18.89
CA HIS A 221 12.55 5.03 -19.76
C HIS A 221 12.05 4.76 -21.18
N ASN A 222 11.85 3.49 -21.57
CA ASN A 222 11.32 3.15 -22.88
C ASN A 222 9.84 3.54 -22.99
N ALA A 223 9.51 4.48 -23.86
CA ALA A 223 8.15 5.01 -24.00
C ALA A 223 7.10 3.95 -24.36
N LYS A 224 7.46 2.91 -25.14
CA LYS A 224 6.54 1.81 -25.51
C LYS A 224 6.24 0.93 -24.29
N GLU A 225 7.24 0.67 -23.46
CA GLU A 225 7.08 -0.14 -22.24
C GLU A 225 6.29 0.64 -21.19
N ILE A 226 6.54 1.96 -21.06
CA ILE A 226 5.74 2.85 -20.20
C ILE A 226 4.27 2.83 -20.61
N SER A 227 3.97 3.01 -21.92
CA SER A 227 2.59 2.95 -22.42
C SER A 227 1.95 1.60 -22.13
N LYS A 228 2.68 0.52 -22.38
CA LYS A 228 2.20 -0.85 -22.14
C LYS A 228 1.92 -1.10 -20.65
N ALA A 229 2.80 -0.64 -19.77
CA ALA A 229 2.60 -0.75 -18.33
C ALA A 229 1.41 0.08 -17.86
N PHE A 230 1.29 1.32 -18.34
CA PHE A 230 0.16 2.21 -18.03
C PHE A 230 -1.20 1.61 -18.46
N GLU A 231 -1.26 1.04 -19.66
CA GLU A 231 -2.50 0.44 -20.17
C GLU A 231 -2.81 -0.92 -19.54
N GLY A 232 -1.77 -1.67 -19.15
CA GLY A 232 -1.90 -3.05 -18.70
C GLY A 232 -2.04 -3.23 -17.20
N MET A 233 -1.56 -2.30 -16.36
CA MET A 233 -1.64 -2.45 -14.90
C MET A 233 -3.00 -2.00 -14.36
N GLU A 234 -3.63 -2.85 -13.54
CA GLU A 234 -4.97 -2.65 -12.99
C GLU A 234 -4.91 -1.98 -11.61
N ALA A 235 -4.60 -0.68 -11.60
CA ALA A 235 -4.58 0.13 -10.39
C ALA A 235 -5.19 1.51 -10.66
N GLY A 236 -5.73 2.14 -9.63
CA GLY A 236 -6.28 3.49 -9.72
C GLY A 236 -5.21 4.55 -9.92
N GLU A 237 -3.99 4.28 -9.45
CA GLU A 237 -2.82 5.16 -9.63
C GLU A 237 -1.64 4.38 -10.21
N ILE A 238 -1.04 4.93 -11.25
CA ILE A 238 0.17 4.37 -11.87
C ILE A 238 1.25 5.44 -11.86
N PHE A 239 2.34 5.19 -11.15
CA PHE A 239 3.47 6.11 -11.04
C PHE A 239 4.64 5.63 -11.89
N ILE A 240 5.18 6.53 -12.71
CA ILE A 240 6.34 6.26 -13.57
C ILE A 240 7.57 6.96 -13.00
N ASN A 241 8.64 6.19 -12.77
CA ASN A 241 9.94 6.66 -12.26
C ASN A 241 9.87 7.45 -10.96
N GLY A 242 8.98 7.07 -10.06
CA GLY A 242 8.87 7.75 -8.77
C GLY A 242 7.59 7.42 -8.02
N SER A 243 7.35 8.21 -7.00
CA SER A 243 6.11 8.16 -6.21
C SER A 243 5.74 9.58 -5.83
N GLY A 244 4.54 9.98 -6.08
CA GLY A 244 4.04 11.30 -5.72
C GLY A 244 2.75 11.61 -6.45
N GLY A 245 1.89 12.37 -5.84
CA GLY A 245 0.64 12.82 -6.41
C GLY A 245 0.38 14.26 -6.01
N THR A 246 -0.61 14.88 -6.62
CA THR A 246 -1.11 16.20 -6.22
C THR A 246 -2.53 16.05 -5.71
N GLU A 247 -3.00 17.05 -4.95
CA GLU A 247 -4.39 17.10 -4.50
C GLU A 247 -5.39 17.36 -5.64
N GLN A 248 -4.89 17.58 -6.86
CA GLN A 248 -5.70 17.90 -8.04
C GLN A 248 -6.13 16.65 -8.83
N VAL A 249 -5.46 15.52 -8.61
CA VAL A 249 -5.79 14.23 -9.25
C VAL A 249 -6.52 13.32 -8.26
N PRO A 250 -7.45 12.48 -8.74
CA PRO A 250 -8.16 11.56 -7.85
C PRO A 250 -7.20 10.52 -7.26
N HIS A 251 -7.38 10.23 -5.98
CA HIS A 251 -6.84 9.08 -5.30
C HIS A 251 -7.95 8.05 -5.16
N ALA A 252 -7.85 6.94 -5.86
CA ALA A 252 -8.93 5.98 -5.95
C ALA A 252 -8.44 4.56 -6.12
N GLY A 253 -8.96 3.64 -5.32
CA GLY A 253 -8.70 2.22 -5.47
C GLY A 253 -9.71 1.54 -6.42
N VAL A 254 -9.23 0.68 -7.30
CA VAL A 254 -10.06 -0.26 -8.05
C VAL A 254 -10.06 -1.63 -7.36
N LYS A 255 -10.82 -2.60 -7.85
CA LYS A 255 -10.98 -3.93 -7.25
C LYS A 255 -11.42 -3.82 -5.77
N GLN A 256 -10.71 -4.47 -4.84
CA GLN A 256 -11.01 -4.43 -3.40
C GLN A 256 -10.26 -3.31 -2.64
N SER A 257 -9.66 -2.37 -3.36
CA SER A 257 -8.92 -1.26 -2.77
C SER A 257 -9.76 0.00 -2.54
N GLY A 258 -11.01 0.04 -3.00
CA GLY A 258 -11.86 1.18 -2.70
C GLY A 258 -13.17 1.23 -3.46
N VAL A 259 -13.97 2.22 -3.09
CA VAL A 259 -15.19 2.66 -3.76
C VAL A 259 -15.22 4.17 -3.67
N GLY A 260 -15.42 4.84 -4.79
CA GLY A 260 -15.32 6.29 -4.87
C GLY A 260 -13.89 6.77 -5.03
N CYS A 261 -13.62 8.02 -4.68
CA CYS A 261 -12.28 8.59 -4.71
C CYS A 261 -12.10 9.68 -3.66
N ASP A 262 -10.86 9.82 -3.20
CA ASP A 262 -10.40 10.96 -2.43
C ASP A 262 -9.69 11.97 -3.34
N LYS A 263 -9.41 13.16 -2.82
CA LYS A 263 -8.76 14.27 -3.52
C LYS A 263 -9.53 14.73 -4.76
N SER A 264 -9.02 15.75 -5.42
CA SER A 264 -9.56 16.32 -6.66
C SER A 264 -11.02 16.81 -6.58
N PRO A 265 -11.48 17.58 -7.56
CA PRO A 265 -12.89 17.99 -7.66
C PRO A 265 -13.86 16.81 -7.86
N TRP A 266 -13.38 15.63 -8.29
CA TRP A 266 -14.22 14.46 -8.51
C TRP A 266 -14.78 13.89 -7.21
N SER A 267 -14.00 13.90 -6.12
CA SER A 267 -14.44 13.41 -4.81
C SER A 267 -15.62 14.22 -4.25
N LEU A 268 -15.68 15.51 -4.55
CA LEU A 268 -16.80 16.36 -4.08
C LEU A 268 -18.15 15.88 -4.58
N LYS A 269 -18.20 15.23 -5.75
CA LYS A 269 -19.47 14.72 -6.32
C LYS A 269 -20.14 13.67 -5.45
N GLU A 270 -19.37 12.95 -4.63
CA GLU A 270 -19.90 11.92 -3.73
C GLU A 270 -20.72 12.51 -2.59
N TYR A 271 -20.42 13.74 -2.20
CA TYR A 271 -21.08 14.46 -1.11
C TYR A 271 -22.35 15.22 -1.53
N PHE A 272 -22.70 15.19 -2.83
CA PHE A 272 -23.86 15.89 -3.37
C PHE A 272 -24.85 14.93 -4.02
N ASP A 273 -26.13 15.31 -3.98
CA ASP A 273 -27.19 14.64 -4.72
C ASP A 273 -27.58 15.46 -5.95
N PHE A 274 -27.82 14.79 -7.08
CA PHE A 274 -28.32 15.43 -8.28
C PHE A 274 -29.82 15.74 -8.13
N LYS A 275 -30.22 16.94 -8.53
CA LYS A 275 -31.61 17.35 -8.61
C LYS A 275 -31.87 17.91 -9.99
N TYR A 276 -32.89 17.39 -10.66
CA TYR A 276 -33.36 17.86 -11.95
C TYR A 276 -34.73 18.53 -11.81
N CYS A 277 -34.91 19.65 -12.48
CA CYS A 277 -36.20 20.34 -12.56
C CYS A 277 -36.54 20.60 -14.02
N ALA A 278 -37.72 20.15 -14.48
CA ALA A 278 -38.28 20.52 -15.77
C ALA A 278 -39.52 21.41 -15.54
N MET A 279 -39.55 22.57 -16.20
CA MET A 279 -40.79 23.36 -16.31
C MET A 279 -41.35 23.09 -17.70
N ILE A 280 -42.58 22.58 -17.75
CA ILE A 280 -43.32 22.37 -18.97
C ILE A 280 -44.28 23.55 -19.08
N PRO A 281 -44.26 24.30 -20.22
CA PRO A 281 -45.13 25.49 -20.41
C PRO A 281 -46.61 25.15 -20.47
#